data_f3f3e636eafbfffdb2f9a64b98cd9269
#
_entry.id   f3f3e636eafbfffdb2f9a64b98cd9269
#
_cell.length_a   1.000
_cell.length_b   1.000
_cell.length_c   1.000
_cell.angle_alpha   90.00
_cell.angle_beta   90.00
_cell.angle_gamma   90.00
#
_symmetry.space_group_name_H-M   'P 1'
#
loop_
_entity.id
_entity.type
_entity.pdbx_description
1 polymer ?
#
loop_
_entity_poly.entity_id
_entity_poly.type
_entity_poly.pdbx_seq_one_letter_code
_entity_poly.pdbx_strand_id
1 'polypeptide(L)'
;KKIARIRSQDYLNPKFTRVYNKENLPIDVIISPEIEIAKSIQRKLEAPGALDSVPFAENKIRLLEILINDNCNLINIKLKDLTNKHPNLDANIIGIIRGDKFLIPKKNDDIKKNDKIYVLINSSQMAETLDAFGHNEKITKKILIVGGGNIGFNLAKNLEESLDSARVKIVEKNKDRAEFLANELNNTIIINGDGLDEEVLAEANLEEAETVLALTNDDEDNLMVSVLVEKFAKDDKNIEDKRTMALINKPNYSLLQNSLKIDDLIDPRMNTVSSILKHIHKGTIENAYTILNGEYEVIEAEIIETSELINKELKNSNLPDEIRIGAILRNDKVIIPRSNFIFQKDDRVVFLAKKDSISVVENIFRISSI
;
A
#
# COMPACT_ATOMS: atom_id res chain seq x y z
N LYS A 1 24.36 0.41 -7.68
CA LYS A 1 23.80 0.83 -6.38
C LYS A 1 24.10 -0.25 -5.31
N LYS A 2 24.47 0.17 -4.10
CA LYS A 2 24.66 -0.69 -2.94
C LYS A 2 23.50 -0.46 -1.97
N ILE A 3 22.75 -1.51 -1.67
CA ILE A 3 21.57 -1.45 -0.83
C ILE A 3 21.87 -2.19 0.47
N ALA A 4 21.62 -1.56 1.61
CA ALA A 4 21.75 -2.17 2.92
C ALA A 4 20.39 -2.28 3.61
N ARG A 5 20.12 -3.45 4.19
CA ARG A 5 18.98 -3.67 5.08
C ARG A 5 19.44 -3.46 6.52
N ILE A 6 18.86 -2.51 7.22
CA ILE A 6 19.20 -2.18 8.62
C ILE A 6 17.94 -2.27 9.47
N ARG A 7 18.00 -3.05 10.56
CA ARG A 7 16.90 -3.19 11.52
C ARG A 7 16.99 -2.20 12.69
N SER A 8 18.22 -1.92 13.16
CA SER A 8 18.39 -0.99 14.27
C SER A 8 18.15 0.45 13.82
N GLN A 9 17.22 1.12 14.48
CA GLN A 9 16.89 2.51 14.19
C GLN A 9 18.03 3.47 14.54
N ASP A 10 18.93 3.10 15.45
CA ASP A 10 20.08 3.93 15.81
C ASP A 10 20.93 4.28 14.58
N TYR A 11 21.13 3.32 13.68
CA TYR A 11 21.88 3.57 12.43
C TYR A 11 21.14 4.40 11.40
N LEU A 12 19.84 4.61 11.57
CA LEU A 12 19.02 5.49 10.70
C LEU A 12 19.02 6.94 11.16
N ASN A 13 19.58 7.20 12.37
CA ASN A 13 19.67 8.55 12.91
C ASN A 13 20.52 9.44 11.98
N PRO A 14 20.10 10.69 11.68
CA PRO A 14 20.84 11.63 10.85
C PRO A 14 22.30 11.84 11.28
N LYS A 15 22.64 11.61 12.55
CA LYS A 15 24.02 11.67 13.06
C LYS A 15 24.94 10.63 12.39
N PHE A 16 24.40 9.49 11.97
CA PHE A 16 25.15 8.43 11.29
C PHE A 16 25.11 8.52 9.78
N THR A 17 24.29 9.37 9.17
CA THR A 17 24.25 9.52 7.71
C THR A 17 25.60 9.93 7.11
N ARG A 18 26.46 10.60 7.88
CA ARG A 18 27.83 10.94 7.49
C ARG A 18 28.74 9.73 7.36
N VAL A 19 28.39 8.59 7.96
CA VAL A 19 29.15 7.33 7.84
C VAL A 19 28.84 6.64 6.50
N TYR A 20 27.62 6.86 5.97
CA TYR A 20 27.15 6.28 4.72
C TYR A 20 27.48 7.19 3.53
N ASN A 21 28.74 7.30 3.20
CA ASN A 21 29.23 8.07 2.05
C ASN A 21 30.27 7.26 1.26
N LYS A 22 30.64 7.75 0.08
CA LYS A 22 31.56 7.05 -0.82
C LYS A 22 32.95 6.80 -0.22
N GLU A 23 33.36 7.59 0.76
CA GLU A 23 34.69 7.51 1.38
C GLU A 23 34.76 6.52 2.54
N ASN A 24 33.67 6.41 3.34
CA ASN A 24 33.63 5.55 4.51
C ASN A 24 32.90 4.22 4.21
N LEU A 25 31.58 4.25 4.16
CA LEU A 25 30.73 3.10 3.87
C LEU A 25 29.84 3.45 2.66
N PRO A 26 30.22 3.04 1.46
CA PRO A 26 29.49 3.43 0.25
C PRO A 26 28.14 2.67 0.12
N ILE A 27 27.15 3.10 0.90
CA ILE A 27 25.78 2.62 0.83
C ILE A 27 24.94 3.71 0.15
N ASP A 28 24.30 3.35 -0.96
CA ASP A 28 23.46 4.27 -1.72
C ASP A 28 22.04 4.34 -1.16
N VAL A 29 21.54 3.23 -0.61
CA VAL A 29 20.17 3.10 -0.09
C VAL A 29 20.16 2.26 1.18
N ILE A 30 19.47 2.77 2.20
CA ILE A 30 19.22 2.04 3.44
C ILE A 30 17.73 1.71 3.49
N ILE A 31 17.40 0.45 3.70
CA ILE A 31 16.04 -0.05 3.87
C ILE A 31 15.86 -0.56 5.29
N SER A 32 14.91 0.02 6.03
CA SER A 32 14.43 -0.52 7.29
C SER A 32 13.12 -1.26 7.05
N PRO A 33 13.08 -2.57 7.22
CA PRO A 33 11.85 -3.35 7.09
C PRO A 33 10.73 -2.83 7.98
N GLU A 34 11.07 -2.45 9.21
CA GLU A 34 10.11 -1.98 10.20
C GLU A 34 9.42 -0.68 9.76
N ILE A 35 10.16 0.24 9.15
CA ILE A 35 9.61 1.48 8.59
C ILE A 35 8.73 1.18 7.37
N GLU A 36 9.17 0.29 6.48
CA GLU A 36 8.40 -0.06 5.27
C GLU A 36 7.10 -0.79 5.61
N ILE A 37 7.11 -1.65 6.65
CA ILE A 37 5.91 -2.31 7.17
C ILE A 37 4.96 -1.25 7.76
N ALA A 38 5.45 -0.34 8.60
CA ALA A 38 4.63 0.73 9.19
C ALA A 38 3.97 1.58 8.10
N LYS A 39 4.70 1.96 7.04
CA LYS A 39 4.14 2.66 5.87
C LYS A 39 3.08 1.83 5.12
N SER A 40 3.29 0.52 4.99
CA SER A 40 2.32 -0.36 4.34
C SER A 40 1.02 -0.44 5.13
N ILE A 41 1.10 -0.57 6.46
CA ILE A 41 -0.07 -0.56 7.35
C ILE A 41 -0.79 0.79 7.27
N GLN A 42 -0.04 1.90 7.35
CA GLN A 42 -0.61 3.24 7.22
C GLN A 42 -1.43 3.39 5.93
N ARG A 43 -0.89 2.97 4.78
CA ARG A 43 -1.60 3.00 3.49
C ARG A 43 -2.90 2.22 3.50
N LYS A 44 -2.91 1.06 4.17
CA LYS A 44 -4.13 0.25 4.34
C LYS A 44 -5.17 0.93 5.22
N LEU A 45 -4.74 1.66 6.26
CA LEU A 45 -5.63 2.45 7.12
C LEU A 45 -6.21 3.67 6.41
N GLU A 46 -5.44 4.30 5.52
CA GLU A 46 -5.85 5.44 4.70
C GLU A 46 -6.85 5.08 3.60
N ALA A 47 -6.85 3.83 3.13
CA ALA A 47 -7.70 3.33 2.04
C ALA A 47 -8.51 2.09 2.48
N PRO A 48 -9.46 2.25 3.43
CA PRO A 48 -10.29 1.14 3.88
C PRO A 48 -11.10 0.58 2.71
N GLY A 49 -11.20 -0.74 2.63
CA GLY A 49 -11.81 -1.43 1.48
C GLY A 49 -10.86 -1.78 0.34
N ALA A 50 -9.70 -1.12 0.24
CA ALA A 50 -8.63 -1.58 -0.64
C ALA A 50 -7.75 -2.63 0.06
N LEU A 51 -7.30 -3.63 -0.69
CA LEU A 51 -6.31 -4.60 -0.22
C LEU A 51 -4.93 -3.95 -0.07
N ASP A 52 -4.56 -3.04 -0.99
CA ASP A 52 -3.38 -2.19 -0.89
C ASP A 52 -3.63 -0.84 -1.61
N SER A 53 -2.87 0.18 -1.23
CA SER A 53 -2.91 1.52 -1.80
C SER A 53 -1.50 2.08 -1.92
N VAL A 54 -1.00 2.22 -3.15
CA VAL A 54 0.39 2.61 -3.41
C VAL A 54 0.44 3.99 -4.06
N PRO A 55 1.15 4.96 -3.45
CA PRO A 55 1.27 6.30 -4.01
C PRO A 55 2.29 6.35 -5.15
N PHE A 56 1.94 7.11 -6.20
CA PHE A 56 2.77 7.50 -7.32
C PHE A 56 2.65 9.01 -7.54
N ALA A 57 3.57 9.58 -8.29
CA ALA A 57 3.57 10.98 -8.70
C ALA A 57 3.31 11.93 -7.52
N GLU A 58 4.16 11.85 -6.49
CA GLU A 58 4.06 12.65 -5.26
C GLU A 58 2.70 12.52 -4.56
N ASN A 59 2.14 11.29 -4.55
CA ASN A 59 0.83 10.97 -3.99
C ASN A 59 -0.38 11.58 -4.73
N LYS A 60 -0.21 12.10 -5.94
CA LYS A 60 -1.33 12.60 -6.77
C LYS A 60 -2.03 11.48 -7.55
N ILE A 61 -1.31 10.41 -7.86
CA ILE A 61 -1.82 9.18 -8.45
C ILE A 61 -1.70 8.08 -7.41
N ARG A 62 -2.75 7.26 -7.26
CA ARG A 62 -2.69 6.04 -6.43
C ARG A 62 -3.04 4.81 -7.25
N LEU A 63 -2.31 3.75 -6.99
CA LEU A 63 -2.68 2.41 -7.40
C LEU A 63 -3.45 1.77 -6.26
N LEU A 64 -4.67 1.36 -6.51
CA LEU A 64 -5.49 0.58 -5.57
C LEU A 64 -5.54 -0.88 -6.02
N GLU A 65 -5.36 -1.80 -5.10
CA GLU A 65 -5.71 -3.21 -5.25
C GLU A 65 -7.07 -3.42 -4.57
N ILE A 66 -8.09 -3.81 -5.34
CA ILE A 66 -9.48 -3.92 -4.87
C ILE A 66 -10.00 -5.34 -5.15
N LEU A 67 -10.60 -5.98 -4.14
CA LEU A 67 -11.33 -7.23 -4.29
C LEU A 67 -12.78 -6.94 -4.67
N ILE A 68 -13.26 -7.50 -5.76
CA ILE A 68 -14.65 -7.36 -6.18
C ILE A 68 -15.55 -8.30 -5.38
N ASN A 69 -16.38 -7.74 -4.52
CA ASN A 69 -17.36 -8.43 -3.69
C ASN A 69 -18.79 -8.30 -4.25
N ASP A 70 -19.78 -8.89 -3.57
CA ASP A 70 -21.18 -8.87 -4.00
C ASP A 70 -21.80 -7.47 -4.01
N ASN A 71 -21.25 -6.51 -3.28
CA ASN A 71 -21.76 -5.13 -3.21
C ASN A 71 -21.35 -4.29 -4.43
N CYS A 72 -20.48 -4.81 -5.30
CA CYS A 72 -19.99 -4.08 -6.47
C CYS A 72 -21.05 -4.06 -7.58
N ASN A 73 -21.59 -2.87 -7.87
CA ASN A 73 -22.58 -2.65 -8.93
C ASN A 73 -22.01 -2.72 -10.37
N LEU A 74 -20.68 -2.92 -10.48
CA LEU A 74 -19.97 -2.96 -11.77
C LEU A 74 -19.67 -4.40 -12.25
N ILE A 75 -20.15 -5.41 -11.53
CA ILE A 75 -20.01 -6.82 -11.94
C ILE A 75 -20.71 -7.04 -13.29
N ASN A 76 -20.03 -7.77 -14.20
CA ASN A 76 -20.45 -8.07 -15.55
C ASN A 76 -20.65 -6.85 -16.48
N ILE A 77 -20.10 -5.69 -16.10
CA ILE A 77 -20.11 -4.50 -16.95
C ILE A 77 -18.80 -4.47 -17.73
N LYS A 78 -18.89 -4.21 -19.03
CA LYS A 78 -17.71 -4.06 -19.89
C LYS A 78 -16.95 -2.79 -19.53
N LEU A 79 -15.63 -2.88 -19.55
CA LEU A 79 -14.76 -1.76 -19.15
C LEU A 79 -14.99 -0.49 -19.98
N LYS A 80 -15.34 -0.63 -21.26
CA LYS A 80 -15.71 0.53 -22.11
C LYS A 80 -16.93 1.29 -21.62
N ASP A 81 -17.82 0.65 -20.87
CA ASP A 81 -19.09 1.21 -20.39
C ASP A 81 -18.95 1.80 -18.97
N LEU A 82 -17.82 1.57 -18.29
CA LEU A 82 -17.56 2.14 -16.96
C LEU A 82 -17.56 3.68 -16.98
N THR A 83 -16.91 4.28 -17.97
CA THR A 83 -16.87 5.75 -18.14
C THR A 83 -18.26 6.35 -18.33
N ASN A 84 -19.19 5.61 -18.93
CA ASN A 84 -20.57 6.09 -19.11
C ASN A 84 -21.35 6.05 -17.79
N LYS A 85 -21.06 5.10 -16.91
CA LYS A 85 -21.70 4.97 -15.60
C LYS A 85 -21.13 5.93 -14.55
N HIS A 86 -19.81 6.18 -14.62
CA HIS A 86 -19.09 7.08 -13.73
C HIS A 86 -18.26 8.07 -14.56
N PRO A 87 -18.90 9.05 -15.24
CA PRO A 87 -18.23 9.94 -16.20
C PRO A 87 -17.19 10.86 -15.56
N ASN A 88 -17.33 11.14 -14.27
CA ASN A 88 -16.44 12.03 -13.52
C ASN A 88 -15.33 11.30 -12.77
N LEU A 89 -15.27 9.96 -12.87
CA LEU A 89 -14.29 9.18 -12.15
C LEU A 89 -13.00 9.05 -12.97
N ASP A 90 -11.93 9.66 -12.49
CA ASP A 90 -10.60 9.54 -13.05
C ASP A 90 -9.93 8.24 -12.57
N ALA A 91 -10.38 7.11 -13.12
CA ALA A 91 -9.91 5.77 -12.77
C ALA A 91 -9.64 4.92 -14.02
N ASN A 92 -8.57 4.13 -13.98
CA ASN A 92 -8.20 3.21 -15.04
C ASN A 92 -7.79 1.85 -14.48
N ILE A 93 -8.50 0.80 -14.86
CA ILE A 93 -8.15 -0.58 -14.50
C ILE A 93 -7.02 -1.03 -15.41
N ILE A 94 -5.86 -1.29 -14.81
CA ILE A 94 -4.64 -1.68 -15.53
C ILE A 94 -4.35 -3.18 -15.45
N GLY A 95 -4.94 -3.89 -14.49
CA GLY A 95 -4.74 -5.32 -14.28
C GLY A 95 -5.94 -5.96 -13.59
N ILE A 96 -6.18 -7.23 -13.87
CA ILE A 96 -7.19 -8.07 -13.22
C ILE A 96 -6.55 -9.41 -12.88
N ILE A 97 -6.64 -9.85 -11.62
CA ILE A 97 -6.36 -11.23 -11.23
C ILE A 97 -7.69 -11.96 -11.11
N ARG A 98 -7.85 -12.99 -11.94
CA ARG A 98 -9.03 -13.87 -11.94
C ARG A 98 -8.59 -15.29 -11.67
N GLY A 99 -8.90 -15.81 -10.49
CA GLY A 99 -8.27 -17.03 -9.98
C GLY A 99 -6.75 -16.84 -9.87
N ASP A 100 -5.99 -17.71 -10.57
CA ASP A 100 -4.51 -17.63 -10.55
C ASP A 100 -3.94 -16.92 -11.79
N LYS A 101 -4.78 -16.28 -12.62
CA LYS A 101 -4.36 -15.66 -13.88
C LYS A 101 -4.40 -14.14 -13.80
N PHE A 102 -3.29 -13.53 -14.19
CA PHE A 102 -3.23 -12.09 -14.43
C PHE A 102 -3.66 -11.75 -15.86
N LEU A 103 -4.53 -10.77 -16.01
CA LEU A 103 -5.07 -10.28 -17.28
C LEU A 103 -4.78 -8.79 -17.40
N ILE A 104 -4.20 -8.36 -18.51
CA ILE A 104 -4.18 -6.95 -18.91
C ILE A 104 -5.51 -6.65 -19.60
N PRO A 105 -6.39 -5.84 -19.00
CA PRO A 105 -7.76 -5.75 -19.44
C PRO A 105 -7.90 -5.00 -20.77
N LYS A 106 -8.80 -5.47 -21.63
CA LYS A 106 -9.21 -4.85 -22.89
C LYS A 106 -10.60 -4.21 -22.74
N LYS A 107 -10.94 -3.28 -23.62
CA LYS A 107 -12.21 -2.52 -23.57
C LYS A 107 -13.50 -3.35 -23.50
N ASN A 108 -13.46 -4.59 -24.02
CA ASN A 108 -14.63 -5.49 -24.05
C ASN A 108 -14.66 -6.50 -22.90
N ASP A 109 -13.60 -6.53 -22.08
CA ASP A 109 -13.56 -7.38 -20.89
C ASP A 109 -14.50 -6.82 -19.81
N ASP A 110 -14.94 -7.69 -18.94
CA ASP A 110 -15.83 -7.40 -17.82
C ASP A 110 -15.14 -7.67 -16.47
N ILE A 111 -15.68 -7.08 -15.42
CA ILE A 111 -15.29 -7.36 -14.03
C ILE A 111 -16.19 -8.46 -13.50
N LYS A 112 -15.63 -9.41 -12.77
CA LYS A 112 -16.36 -10.51 -12.13
C LYS A 112 -16.20 -10.51 -10.62
N LYS A 113 -17.16 -11.13 -9.93
CA LYS A 113 -17.03 -11.41 -8.50
C LYS A 113 -15.75 -12.20 -8.21
N ASN A 114 -15.08 -11.87 -7.13
CA ASN A 114 -13.80 -12.41 -6.68
C ASN A 114 -12.59 -12.05 -7.58
N ASP A 115 -12.75 -11.17 -8.58
CA ASP A 115 -11.61 -10.58 -9.25
C ASP A 115 -10.87 -9.67 -8.26
N LYS A 116 -9.54 -9.70 -8.29
CA LYS A 116 -8.72 -8.62 -7.72
C LYS A 116 -8.34 -7.69 -8.85
N ILE A 117 -8.70 -6.43 -8.74
CA ILE A 117 -8.42 -5.44 -9.78
C ILE A 117 -7.35 -4.45 -9.31
N TYR A 118 -6.51 -4.03 -10.23
CA TYR A 118 -5.52 -2.98 -10.04
C TYR A 118 -5.98 -1.73 -10.77
N VAL A 119 -6.26 -0.66 -10.01
CA VAL A 119 -6.84 0.58 -10.54
C VAL A 119 -5.93 1.74 -10.25
N LEU A 120 -5.52 2.49 -11.28
CA LEU A 120 -4.86 3.79 -11.11
C LEU A 120 -5.90 4.89 -11.08
N ILE A 121 -5.80 5.75 -10.10
CA ILE A 121 -6.78 6.80 -9.80
C ILE A 121 -6.11 8.15 -9.53
N ASN A 122 -6.88 9.21 -9.67
CA ASN A 122 -6.58 10.47 -9.00
C ASN A 122 -6.77 10.29 -7.48
N SER A 123 -5.74 10.60 -6.69
CA SER A 123 -5.77 10.39 -5.22
C SER A 123 -6.92 11.12 -4.53
N SER A 124 -7.35 12.26 -5.06
CA SER A 124 -8.49 13.01 -4.52
C SER A 124 -9.84 12.29 -4.68
N GLN A 125 -9.92 11.28 -5.55
CA GLN A 125 -11.14 10.52 -5.83
C GLN A 125 -11.11 9.10 -5.23
N MET A 126 -10.25 8.86 -4.23
CA MET A 126 -10.10 7.54 -3.64
C MET A 126 -11.40 7.00 -3.04
N ALA A 127 -12.09 7.80 -2.23
CA ALA A 127 -13.35 7.40 -1.60
C ALA A 127 -14.45 7.13 -2.65
N GLU A 128 -14.59 8.00 -3.66
CA GLU A 128 -15.54 7.82 -4.75
C GLU A 128 -15.25 6.56 -5.58
N THR A 129 -13.96 6.26 -5.78
CA THR A 129 -13.55 5.05 -6.49
C THR A 129 -13.90 3.80 -5.70
N LEU A 130 -13.57 3.75 -4.41
CA LEU A 130 -13.88 2.63 -3.55
C LEU A 130 -15.39 2.37 -3.49
N ASP A 131 -16.19 3.44 -3.32
CA ASP A 131 -17.65 3.36 -3.35
C ASP A 131 -18.18 2.79 -4.68
N ALA A 132 -17.65 3.24 -5.81
CA ALA A 132 -18.05 2.73 -7.14
C ALA A 132 -17.79 1.22 -7.29
N PHE A 133 -16.74 0.70 -6.62
CA PHE A 133 -16.41 -0.74 -6.61
C PHE A 133 -17.06 -1.50 -5.43
N GLY A 134 -17.97 -0.87 -4.67
CA GLY A 134 -18.76 -1.51 -3.63
C GLY A 134 -18.12 -1.52 -2.24
N HIS A 135 -17.17 -0.62 -2.00
CA HIS A 135 -16.47 -0.47 -0.73
C HIS A 135 -16.77 0.89 -0.09
N ASN A 136 -17.57 0.87 0.99
CA ASN A 136 -18.05 2.07 1.69
C ASN A 136 -17.49 2.15 3.12
N GLU A 137 -16.39 1.46 3.38
CA GLU A 137 -15.74 1.44 4.67
C GLU A 137 -15.22 2.84 5.03
N LYS A 138 -15.45 3.27 6.26
CA LYS A 138 -15.00 4.57 6.75
C LYS A 138 -13.52 4.53 7.15
N ILE A 139 -12.84 5.66 6.98
CA ILE A 139 -11.47 5.82 7.49
C ILE A 139 -11.51 5.68 9.01
N THR A 140 -10.69 4.76 9.52
CA THR A 140 -10.55 4.46 10.94
C THR A 140 -9.99 5.65 11.72
N LYS A 141 -10.66 6.01 12.81
CA LYS A 141 -10.23 7.09 13.71
C LYS A 141 -9.71 6.60 15.06
N LYS A 142 -10.22 5.48 15.54
CA LYS A 142 -9.83 4.89 16.83
C LYS A 142 -9.03 3.61 16.60
N ILE A 143 -7.72 3.70 16.83
CA ILE A 143 -6.76 2.65 16.50
C ILE A 143 -6.11 2.16 17.79
N LEU A 144 -6.18 0.85 18.04
CA LEU A 144 -5.48 0.16 19.09
C LEU A 144 -4.33 -0.67 18.50
N ILE A 145 -3.12 -0.41 18.95
CA ILE A 145 -1.91 -1.16 18.57
C ILE A 145 -1.48 -2.01 19.77
N VAL A 146 -1.39 -3.31 19.59
CA VAL A 146 -0.80 -4.23 20.56
C VAL A 146 0.63 -4.55 20.11
N GLY A 147 1.61 -4.06 20.87
CA GLY A 147 3.03 -4.16 20.58
C GLY A 147 3.65 -2.81 20.17
N GLY A 148 4.37 -2.19 21.09
CA GLY A 148 5.09 -0.93 20.93
C GLY A 148 6.53 -1.09 20.42
N GLY A 149 6.81 -2.19 19.70
CA GLY A 149 8.09 -2.43 19.03
C GLY A 149 8.41 -1.36 17.97
N ASN A 150 9.42 -1.62 17.12
CA ASN A 150 9.80 -0.64 16.11
C ASN A 150 8.72 -0.40 15.05
N ILE A 151 7.92 -1.41 14.71
CA ILE A 151 6.81 -1.27 13.76
C ILE A 151 5.70 -0.41 14.39
N GLY A 152 5.23 -0.78 15.60
CA GLY A 152 4.18 -0.03 16.30
C GLY A 152 4.55 1.41 16.57
N PHE A 153 5.79 1.69 16.99
CA PHE A 153 6.31 3.04 17.18
C PHE A 153 6.30 3.86 15.89
N ASN A 154 6.89 3.33 14.79
CA ASN A 154 6.93 4.07 13.52
C ASN A 154 5.53 4.30 12.96
N LEU A 155 4.63 3.31 13.11
CA LEU A 155 3.25 3.46 12.69
C LEU A 155 2.54 4.57 13.45
N ALA A 156 2.62 4.54 14.80
CA ALA A 156 2.00 5.57 15.63
C ALA A 156 2.52 6.97 15.28
N LYS A 157 3.85 7.12 15.12
CA LYS A 157 4.47 8.38 14.72
C LYS A 157 3.96 8.87 13.35
N ASN A 158 3.88 7.98 12.36
CA ASN A 158 3.35 8.33 11.05
C ASN A 158 1.87 8.75 11.11
N LEU A 159 1.07 8.07 11.96
CA LEU A 159 -0.35 8.39 12.13
C LEU A 159 -0.56 9.74 12.83
N GLU A 160 0.29 10.10 13.80
CA GLU A 160 0.28 11.44 14.42
C GLU A 160 0.56 12.54 13.40
N GLU A 161 1.42 12.28 12.41
CA GLU A 161 1.80 13.26 11.39
C GLU A 161 0.78 13.36 10.23
N SER A 162 0.06 12.27 9.91
CA SER A 162 -0.77 12.20 8.69
C SER A 162 -2.27 12.24 8.93
N LEU A 163 -2.75 11.89 10.12
CA LEU A 163 -4.16 11.77 10.45
C LEU A 163 -4.50 12.60 11.70
N ASP A 164 -4.70 13.89 11.53
CA ASP A 164 -5.02 14.84 12.62
C ASP A 164 -6.18 14.40 13.54
N SER A 165 -7.08 13.55 13.05
CA SER A 165 -8.25 13.06 13.81
C SER A 165 -8.10 11.66 14.38
N ALA A 166 -6.98 10.97 14.11
CA ALA A 166 -6.78 9.61 14.63
C ALA A 166 -6.44 9.63 16.13
N ARG A 167 -7.10 8.75 16.87
CA ARG A 167 -6.81 8.47 18.28
C ARG A 167 -6.11 7.14 18.36
N VAL A 168 -4.81 7.19 18.61
CA VAL A 168 -3.97 5.99 18.67
C VAL A 168 -3.68 5.63 20.12
N LYS A 169 -3.83 4.37 20.47
CA LYS A 169 -3.39 3.78 21.74
C LYS A 169 -2.42 2.64 21.46
N ILE A 170 -1.42 2.48 22.31
CA ILE A 170 -0.47 1.36 22.25
C ILE A 170 -0.49 0.63 23.57
N VAL A 171 -0.68 -0.69 23.53
CA VAL A 171 -0.43 -1.60 24.63
C VAL A 171 0.97 -2.19 24.47
N GLU A 172 1.83 -1.98 25.46
CA GLU A 172 3.22 -2.46 25.47
C GLU A 172 3.54 -3.16 26.79
N LYS A 173 3.99 -4.41 26.70
CA LYS A 173 4.27 -5.25 27.88
C LYS A 173 5.54 -4.85 28.62
N ASN A 174 6.58 -4.42 27.90
CA ASN A 174 7.84 -4.01 28.48
C ASN A 174 7.75 -2.57 29.02
N LYS A 175 7.96 -2.41 30.33
CA LYS A 175 7.84 -1.12 31.02
C LYS A 175 8.80 -0.06 30.48
N ASP A 176 10.08 -0.39 30.29
CA ASP A 176 11.10 0.55 29.82
C ASP A 176 10.75 1.02 28.38
N ARG A 177 10.21 0.09 27.58
CA ARG A 177 9.75 0.43 26.24
C ARG A 177 8.50 1.29 26.25
N ALA A 178 7.54 1.05 27.14
CA ALA A 178 6.35 1.88 27.30
C ALA A 178 6.74 3.31 27.74
N GLU A 179 7.67 3.46 28.67
CA GLU A 179 8.21 4.76 29.08
C GLU A 179 8.91 5.50 27.92
N PHE A 180 9.70 4.78 27.11
CA PHE A 180 10.31 5.34 25.89
C PHE A 180 9.24 5.87 24.92
N LEU A 181 8.21 5.06 24.63
CA LEU A 181 7.13 5.43 23.72
C LEU A 181 6.37 6.68 24.21
N ALA A 182 6.09 6.75 25.52
CA ALA A 182 5.39 7.89 26.12
C ALA A 182 6.21 9.19 26.05
N ASN A 183 7.55 9.10 25.98
CA ASN A 183 8.42 10.26 25.82
C ASN A 183 8.59 10.72 24.36
N GLU A 184 8.48 9.79 23.41
CA GLU A 184 8.75 10.06 21.98
C GLU A 184 7.50 10.37 21.16
N LEU A 185 6.32 9.95 21.61
CA LEU A 185 5.04 10.16 20.93
C LEU A 185 4.26 11.29 21.64
N ASN A 186 3.59 12.16 20.87
CA ASN A 186 2.95 13.36 21.40
C ASN A 186 1.45 13.16 21.70
N ASN A 187 0.75 12.42 20.83
CA ASN A 187 -0.72 12.29 20.86
C ASN A 187 -1.19 10.85 21.11
N THR A 188 -0.27 9.90 21.16
CA THR A 188 -0.56 8.47 21.36
C THR A 188 -0.59 8.14 22.85
N ILE A 189 -1.65 7.46 23.30
CA ILE A 189 -1.79 7.00 24.67
C ILE A 189 -1.07 5.64 24.81
N ILE A 190 -0.18 5.54 25.80
CA ILE A 190 0.57 4.32 26.07
C ILE A 190 0.03 3.65 27.32
N ILE A 191 -0.25 2.35 27.21
CA ILE A 191 -0.73 1.50 28.29
C ILE A 191 0.31 0.42 28.51
N ASN A 192 0.85 0.33 29.73
CA ASN A 192 1.82 -0.69 30.06
C ASN A 192 1.11 -1.95 30.58
N GLY A 193 1.09 -3.01 29.79
CA GLY A 193 0.44 -4.27 30.16
C GLY A 193 0.55 -5.33 29.08
N ASP A 194 0.10 -6.55 29.40
CA ASP A 194 0.05 -7.65 28.45
C ASP A 194 -1.17 -7.53 27.53
N GLY A 195 -0.97 -7.50 26.22
CA GLY A 195 -2.07 -7.42 25.24
C GLY A 195 -2.96 -8.67 25.15
N LEU A 196 -2.63 -9.74 25.88
CA LEU A 196 -3.49 -10.90 26.03
C LEU A 196 -4.34 -10.86 27.32
N ASP A 197 -4.13 -9.85 28.18
CA ASP A 197 -4.90 -9.64 29.39
C ASP A 197 -6.17 -8.85 29.09
N GLU A 198 -7.33 -9.42 29.47
CA GLU A 198 -8.65 -8.80 29.24
C GLU A 198 -8.81 -7.48 30.02
N GLU A 199 -8.23 -7.34 31.20
CA GLU A 199 -8.30 -6.11 32.01
C GLU A 199 -7.48 -4.98 31.32
N VAL A 200 -6.31 -5.31 30.78
CA VAL A 200 -5.47 -4.36 30.03
C VAL A 200 -6.15 -3.92 28.73
N LEU A 201 -6.77 -4.85 28.01
CA LEU A 201 -7.52 -4.52 26.80
C LEU A 201 -8.77 -3.65 27.11
N ALA A 202 -9.42 -3.89 28.24
CA ALA A 202 -10.53 -3.05 28.72
C ALA A 202 -10.04 -1.63 29.09
N GLU A 203 -8.88 -1.49 29.78
CA GLU A 203 -8.24 -0.20 30.05
C GLU A 203 -7.89 0.54 28.76
N ALA A 204 -7.45 -0.21 27.73
CA ALA A 204 -7.20 0.35 26.41
C ALA A 204 -8.48 0.79 25.68
N ASN A 205 -9.67 0.56 26.24
CA ASN A 205 -10.98 0.79 25.62
C ASN A 205 -11.10 0.01 24.30
N LEU A 206 -10.78 -1.28 24.32
CA LEU A 206 -10.94 -2.15 23.15
C LEU A 206 -12.33 -2.04 22.52
N GLU A 207 -13.37 -1.86 23.36
CA GLU A 207 -14.76 -1.70 22.90
C GLU A 207 -14.95 -0.53 21.94
N GLU A 208 -14.22 0.56 22.12
CA GLU A 208 -14.29 1.74 21.26
C GLU A 208 -13.37 1.68 20.04
N ALA A 209 -12.38 0.77 20.02
CA ALA A 209 -11.47 0.67 18.91
C ALA A 209 -12.19 0.23 17.62
N GLU A 210 -11.97 0.94 16.53
CA GLU A 210 -12.48 0.62 15.20
C GLU A 210 -11.54 -0.35 14.46
N THR A 211 -10.22 -0.21 14.71
CA THR A 211 -9.20 -1.12 14.18
C THR A 211 -8.23 -1.52 15.28
N VAL A 212 -7.90 -2.81 15.33
CA VAL A 212 -6.90 -3.37 16.24
C VAL A 212 -5.77 -3.99 15.44
N LEU A 213 -4.55 -3.60 15.78
CA LEU A 213 -3.32 -4.00 15.12
C LEU A 213 -2.46 -4.80 16.10
N ALA A 214 -2.27 -6.10 15.84
CA ALA A 214 -1.37 -6.95 16.60
C ALA A 214 0.02 -6.96 15.93
N LEU A 215 0.97 -6.21 16.51
CA LEU A 215 2.28 -5.92 15.94
C LEU A 215 3.43 -6.33 16.88
N THR A 216 3.21 -7.36 17.69
CA THR A 216 4.28 -7.91 18.52
C THR A 216 5.30 -8.69 17.68
N ASN A 217 6.37 -9.15 18.29
CA ASN A 217 7.36 -10.02 17.63
C ASN A 217 6.98 -11.50 17.66
N ASP A 218 5.85 -11.86 18.29
CA ASP A 218 5.35 -13.22 18.40
C ASP A 218 4.09 -13.40 17.54
N ASP A 219 4.15 -14.32 16.58
CA ASP A 219 3.06 -14.57 15.63
C ASP A 219 1.81 -15.16 16.33
N GLU A 220 2.05 -16.03 17.34
CA GLU A 220 1.00 -16.67 18.11
C GLU A 220 0.23 -15.62 18.96
N ASP A 221 0.96 -14.72 19.63
CA ASP A 221 0.35 -13.62 20.37
C ASP A 221 -0.48 -12.72 19.42
N ASN A 222 0.05 -12.42 18.23
CA ASN A 222 -0.65 -11.59 17.24
C ASN A 222 -1.97 -12.25 16.76
N LEU A 223 -1.96 -13.57 16.55
CA LEU A 223 -3.18 -14.32 16.22
C LEU A 223 -4.15 -14.33 17.40
N MET A 224 -3.68 -14.56 18.63
CA MET A 224 -4.52 -14.62 19.82
C MET A 224 -5.19 -13.27 20.14
N VAL A 225 -4.47 -12.16 20.00
CA VAL A 225 -5.06 -10.81 20.11
C VAL A 225 -6.21 -10.66 19.14
N SER A 226 -6.05 -11.06 17.87
CA SER A 226 -7.11 -10.98 16.86
C SER A 226 -8.34 -11.82 17.23
N VAL A 227 -8.13 -13.02 17.79
CA VAL A 227 -9.22 -13.90 18.28
C VAL A 227 -9.95 -13.27 19.47
N LEU A 228 -9.21 -12.66 20.41
CA LEU A 228 -9.82 -11.97 21.55
C LEU A 228 -10.69 -10.80 21.08
N VAL A 229 -10.21 -10.00 20.13
CA VAL A 229 -10.97 -8.89 19.54
C VAL A 229 -12.29 -9.37 18.93
N GLU A 230 -12.26 -10.45 18.17
CA GLU A 230 -13.45 -11.04 17.55
C GLU A 230 -14.45 -11.57 18.62
N LYS A 231 -13.95 -12.11 19.73
CA LYS A 231 -14.79 -12.53 20.86
C LYS A 231 -15.51 -11.33 21.49
N PHE A 232 -14.78 -10.25 21.80
CA PHE A 232 -15.35 -9.03 22.39
C PHE A 232 -16.37 -8.37 21.47
N ALA A 233 -16.12 -8.36 20.14
CA ALA A 233 -17.05 -7.80 19.17
C ALA A 233 -18.39 -8.58 19.12
N LYS A 234 -18.40 -9.88 19.43
CA LYS A 234 -19.62 -10.71 19.41
C LYS A 234 -20.45 -10.61 20.67
N ASP A 235 -19.81 -10.35 21.80
CA ASP A 235 -20.50 -10.33 23.10
C ASP A 235 -21.37 -9.06 23.28
N ASP A 236 -21.08 -7.98 22.53
CA ASP A 236 -21.90 -6.77 22.51
C ASP A 236 -22.51 -6.52 21.11
N LYS A 237 -23.83 -6.70 21.01
CA LYS A 237 -24.60 -6.49 19.77
C LYS A 237 -24.62 -5.05 19.24
N ASN A 238 -24.11 -4.10 20.01
CA ASN A 238 -24.01 -2.69 19.63
C ASN A 238 -22.62 -2.31 19.08
N ILE A 239 -21.68 -3.24 19.07
CA ILE A 239 -20.33 -3.00 18.56
C ILE A 239 -20.32 -3.26 17.05
N GLU A 240 -19.99 -2.23 16.27
CA GLU A 240 -19.71 -2.37 14.83
C GLU A 240 -18.54 -3.36 14.62
N ASP A 241 -18.54 -4.09 13.49
CA ASP A 241 -17.45 -5.01 13.13
C ASP A 241 -16.09 -4.30 13.23
N LYS A 242 -15.21 -4.84 14.08
CA LYS A 242 -13.86 -4.30 14.28
C LYS A 242 -12.93 -4.88 13.24
N ARG A 243 -12.16 -4.01 12.59
CA ARG A 243 -11.12 -4.46 11.68
C ARG A 243 -9.90 -4.95 12.46
N THR A 244 -9.42 -6.14 12.13
CA THR A 244 -8.22 -6.73 12.75
C THR A 244 -7.09 -6.89 11.76
N MET A 245 -5.88 -6.52 12.17
CA MET A 245 -4.68 -6.72 11.39
C MET A 245 -3.61 -7.40 12.24
N ALA A 246 -3.00 -8.48 11.76
CA ALA A 246 -1.97 -9.22 12.46
C ALA A 246 -0.66 -9.31 11.67
N LEU A 247 0.45 -9.01 12.32
CA LEU A 247 1.79 -9.21 11.77
C LEU A 247 2.16 -10.69 11.87
N ILE A 248 2.50 -11.34 10.76
CA ILE A 248 2.80 -12.77 10.70
C ILE A 248 4.10 -13.00 9.93
N ASN A 249 5.07 -13.58 10.60
CA ASN A 249 6.37 -13.94 10.01
C ASN A 249 6.38 -15.35 9.41
N LYS A 250 5.55 -16.27 9.95
CA LYS A 250 5.46 -17.67 9.51
C LYS A 250 4.47 -17.84 8.36
N PRO A 251 4.91 -18.22 7.13
CA PRO A 251 4.01 -18.28 5.97
C PRO A 251 2.79 -19.19 6.16
N ASN A 252 2.98 -20.29 6.87
CA ASN A 252 1.91 -21.29 7.06
C ASN A 252 0.72 -20.76 7.86
N TYR A 253 0.90 -19.69 8.63
CA TYR A 253 -0.18 -19.10 9.42
C TYR A 253 -1.18 -18.30 8.58
N SER A 254 -0.82 -17.95 7.35
CA SER A 254 -1.76 -17.36 6.39
C SER A 254 -2.98 -18.25 6.10
N LEU A 255 -2.83 -19.57 6.26
CA LEU A 255 -3.93 -20.53 6.11
C LEU A 255 -5.00 -20.39 7.23
N LEU A 256 -4.63 -19.80 8.37
CA LEU A 256 -5.52 -19.60 9.50
C LEU A 256 -6.36 -18.33 9.40
N GLN A 257 -6.03 -17.41 8.49
CA GLN A 257 -6.67 -16.09 8.37
C GLN A 257 -8.20 -16.19 8.35
N ASN A 258 -8.74 -16.96 7.41
CA ASN A 258 -10.18 -17.09 7.25
C ASN A 258 -10.84 -17.80 8.45
N SER A 259 -10.17 -18.81 9.03
CA SER A 259 -10.69 -19.58 10.17
C SER A 259 -10.72 -18.75 11.44
N LEU A 260 -9.76 -17.84 11.62
CA LEU A 260 -9.68 -16.95 12.77
C LEU A 260 -10.34 -15.58 12.50
N LYS A 261 -10.92 -15.38 11.32
CA LYS A 261 -11.59 -14.14 10.89
C LYS A 261 -10.72 -12.88 11.03
N ILE A 262 -9.46 -13.00 10.69
CA ILE A 262 -8.52 -11.87 10.66
C ILE A 262 -8.68 -11.16 9.31
N ASP A 263 -8.98 -9.87 9.31
CA ASP A 263 -9.23 -9.12 8.08
C ASP A 263 -7.97 -8.97 7.24
N ASP A 264 -6.85 -8.62 7.87
CA ASP A 264 -5.58 -8.43 7.18
C ASP A 264 -4.43 -9.16 7.87
N LEU A 265 -3.67 -9.96 7.11
CA LEU A 265 -2.36 -10.44 7.53
C LEU A 265 -1.26 -9.59 6.90
N ILE A 266 -0.31 -9.19 7.72
CA ILE A 266 0.83 -8.36 7.31
C ILE A 266 2.07 -9.24 7.25
N ASP A 267 2.58 -9.51 6.02
CA ASP A 267 3.82 -10.25 5.81
C ASP A 267 5.01 -9.29 5.64
N PRO A 268 5.93 -9.23 6.62
CA PRO A 268 7.09 -8.34 6.59
C PRO A 268 8.04 -8.60 5.42
N ARG A 269 8.07 -9.82 4.92
CA ARG A 269 9.00 -10.24 3.86
C ARG A 269 8.62 -9.62 2.53
N MET A 270 7.33 -9.64 2.19
CA MET A 270 6.83 -9.06 0.93
C MET A 270 7.09 -7.56 0.86
N ASN A 271 6.89 -6.85 1.96
CA ASN A 271 7.20 -5.41 2.05
C ASN A 271 8.67 -5.12 1.83
N THR A 272 9.56 -5.94 2.41
CA THR A 272 11.02 -5.79 2.25
C THR A 272 11.46 -6.05 0.80
N VAL A 273 10.93 -7.12 0.17
CA VAL A 273 11.25 -7.45 -1.24
C VAL A 273 10.81 -6.33 -2.17
N SER A 274 9.59 -5.82 -2.02
CA SER A 274 9.08 -4.71 -2.82
C SER A 274 9.93 -3.45 -2.66
N SER A 275 10.36 -3.13 -1.42
CA SER A 275 11.22 -1.98 -1.17
C SER A 275 12.61 -2.13 -1.82
N ILE A 276 13.19 -3.32 -1.81
CA ILE A 276 14.47 -3.58 -2.48
C ILE A 276 14.33 -3.42 -4.00
N LEU A 277 13.29 -4.03 -4.60
CA LEU A 277 13.06 -3.99 -6.04
C LEU A 277 12.88 -2.55 -6.55
N LYS A 278 12.18 -1.70 -5.80
CA LYS A 278 12.05 -0.27 -6.09
C LYS A 278 13.39 0.44 -6.33
N HIS A 279 14.45 0.02 -5.64
CA HIS A 279 15.77 0.66 -5.73
C HIS A 279 16.73 -0.01 -6.71
N ILE A 280 16.37 -1.16 -7.29
CA ILE A 280 17.24 -1.88 -8.25
C ILE A 280 17.16 -1.28 -9.65
N HIS A 281 16.01 -0.68 -10.02
CA HIS A 281 15.83 -0.09 -11.33
C HIS A 281 16.82 1.06 -11.59
N LYS A 282 17.25 1.17 -12.85
CA LYS A 282 18.18 2.21 -13.33
C LYS A 282 17.40 3.31 -14.06
N GLY A 283 17.93 4.51 -14.05
CA GLY A 283 17.45 5.61 -14.89
C GLY A 283 16.37 6.49 -14.24
N THR A 284 15.47 7.04 -15.05
CA THR A 284 14.40 7.96 -14.66
C THR A 284 13.17 7.27 -14.05
N ILE A 285 13.30 6.00 -13.66
CA ILE A 285 12.25 5.30 -12.89
C ILE A 285 12.27 5.87 -11.46
N GLU A 286 11.23 6.60 -11.13
CA GLU A 286 11.09 7.24 -9.82
C GLU A 286 10.48 6.29 -8.79
N ASN A 287 9.55 5.45 -9.23
CA ASN A 287 8.82 4.55 -8.37
C ASN A 287 8.46 3.24 -9.09
N ALA A 288 8.43 2.13 -8.36
CA ALA A 288 8.01 0.84 -8.89
C ALA A 288 7.29 0.02 -7.80
N TYR A 289 6.22 -0.67 -8.20
CA TYR A 289 5.47 -1.60 -7.35
C TYR A 289 5.28 -2.91 -8.08
N THR A 290 5.60 -4.02 -7.40
CA THR A 290 5.56 -5.37 -7.98
C THR A 290 4.22 -6.04 -7.72
N ILE A 291 3.71 -6.72 -8.74
CA ILE A 291 2.49 -7.52 -8.72
C ILE A 291 2.84 -8.98 -9.04
N LEU A 292 2.10 -9.93 -8.47
CA LEU A 292 2.24 -11.36 -8.76
C LEU A 292 3.68 -11.86 -8.61
N ASN A 293 4.25 -11.72 -7.40
CA ASN A 293 5.62 -12.18 -7.09
C ASN A 293 6.70 -11.63 -8.05
N GLY A 294 6.44 -10.45 -8.65
CA GLY A 294 7.39 -9.78 -9.53
C GLY A 294 7.28 -10.13 -11.01
N GLU A 295 6.21 -10.79 -11.44
CA GLU A 295 5.94 -11.01 -12.88
C GLU A 295 5.52 -9.74 -13.61
N TYR A 296 4.84 -8.83 -12.90
CA TYR A 296 4.41 -7.54 -13.40
C TYR A 296 4.85 -6.43 -12.46
N GLU A 297 5.05 -5.25 -13.02
CA GLU A 297 5.41 -4.05 -12.26
C GLU A 297 4.58 -2.86 -12.72
N VAL A 298 4.13 -2.05 -11.76
CA VAL A 298 3.61 -0.72 -12.01
C VAL A 298 4.77 0.25 -11.80
N ILE A 299 5.08 1.01 -12.83
CA ILE A 299 6.28 1.84 -12.91
C ILE A 299 5.87 3.29 -13.15
N GLU A 300 6.56 4.20 -12.47
CA GLU A 300 6.52 5.62 -12.74
C GLU A 300 7.79 6.05 -13.47
N ALA A 301 7.64 6.66 -14.63
CA ALA A 301 8.75 7.20 -15.42
C ALA A 301 8.42 8.57 -16.01
N GLU A 302 9.41 9.41 -16.14
CA GLU A 302 9.30 10.73 -16.74
C GLU A 302 9.61 10.68 -18.25
N ILE A 303 8.83 11.41 -19.06
CA ILE A 303 9.07 11.60 -20.49
C ILE A 303 10.15 12.67 -20.68
N ILE A 304 11.34 12.25 -21.08
CA ILE A 304 12.45 13.14 -21.41
C ILE A 304 12.46 13.51 -22.90
N GLU A 305 13.20 14.53 -23.31
CA GLU A 305 13.28 15.02 -24.69
C GLU A 305 13.64 13.96 -25.73
N THR A 306 14.40 12.95 -25.34
CA THR A 306 14.84 11.85 -26.22
C THR A 306 13.85 10.70 -26.30
N SER A 307 12.73 10.74 -25.57
CA SER A 307 11.73 9.68 -25.58
C SER A 307 11.07 9.54 -26.94
N GLU A 308 10.89 8.29 -27.37
CA GLU A 308 10.17 7.99 -28.62
C GLU A 308 8.66 8.31 -28.55
N LEU A 309 8.13 8.56 -27.37
CA LEU A 309 6.71 8.87 -27.15
C LEU A 309 6.37 10.34 -27.41
N ILE A 310 7.34 11.25 -27.37
CA ILE A 310 7.09 12.70 -27.52
C ILE A 310 6.29 12.99 -28.80
N ASN A 311 5.25 13.81 -28.65
CA ASN A 311 4.35 14.25 -29.74
C ASN A 311 3.63 13.11 -30.46
N LYS A 312 3.66 11.87 -29.92
CA LYS A 312 2.87 10.77 -30.45
C LYS A 312 1.58 10.61 -29.67
N GLU A 313 0.51 10.28 -30.40
CA GLU A 313 -0.72 9.82 -29.76
C GLU A 313 -0.53 8.42 -29.18
N LEU A 314 -1.20 8.12 -28.05
CA LEU A 314 -1.11 6.83 -27.37
C LEU A 314 -1.41 5.64 -28.32
N LYS A 315 -2.44 5.77 -29.21
CA LYS A 315 -2.77 4.73 -30.19
C LYS A 315 -1.66 4.48 -31.22
N ASN A 316 -0.75 5.42 -31.43
CA ASN A 316 0.35 5.39 -32.40
C ASN A 316 1.72 5.20 -31.74
N SER A 317 1.74 4.90 -30.43
CA SER A 317 2.99 4.80 -29.65
C SER A 317 3.76 3.50 -29.85
N ASN A 318 3.16 2.51 -30.57
CA ASN A 318 3.74 1.18 -30.79
C ASN A 318 4.17 0.45 -29.50
N LEU A 319 3.48 0.71 -28.40
CA LEU A 319 3.73 0.03 -27.13
C LEU A 319 3.35 -1.46 -27.26
N PRO A 320 4.16 -2.38 -26.73
CA PRO A 320 3.81 -3.79 -26.64
C PRO A 320 2.51 -4.03 -25.87
N ASP A 321 1.79 -5.10 -26.19
CA ASP A 321 0.54 -5.47 -25.52
C ASP A 321 0.70 -5.74 -24.01
N GLU A 322 1.93 -6.03 -23.59
CA GLU A 322 2.32 -6.25 -22.18
C GLU A 322 2.53 -4.94 -21.39
N ILE A 323 2.42 -3.78 -22.06
CA ILE A 323 2.54 -2.47 -21.43
C ILE A 323 1.19 -1.76 -21.46
N ARG A 324 0.71 -1.33 -20.30
CA ARG A 324 -0.54 -0.60 -20.17
C ARG A 324 -0.31 0.75 -19.51
N ILE A 325 -0.44 1.84 -20.27
CA ILE A 325 -0.43 3.20 -19.69
C ILE A 325 -1.69 3.36 -18.85
N GLY A 326 -1.51 3.76 -17.61
CA GLY A 326 -2.61 3.85 -16.65
C GLY A 326 -3.02 5.27 -16.31
N ALA A 327 -2.07 6.11 -15.91
CA ALA A 327 -2.31 7.50 -15.54
C ALA A 327 -1.09 8.36 -15.87
N ILE A 328 -1.31 9.67 -16.00
CA ILE A 328 -0.26 10.65 -16.32
C ILE A 328 -0.43 11.85 -15.39
N LEU A 329 0.66 12.34 -14.84
CA LEU A 329 0.71 13.63 -14.17
C LEU A 329 1.36 14.64 -15.12
N ARG A 330 0.62 15.72 -15.45
CA ARG A 330 1.09 16.86 -16.25
C ARG A 330 0.70 18.17 -15.57
N ASN A 331 1.66 19.01 -15.26
CA ASN A 331 1.41 20.32 -14.62
C ASN A 331 0.45 20.20 -13.42
N ASP A 332 0.76 19.29 -12.52
CA ASP A 332 -0.03 19.01 -11.30
C ASP A 332 -1.44 18.44 -11.52
N LYS A 333 -1.81 18.13 -12.76
CA LYS A 333 -3.11 17.51 -13.08
C LYS A 333 -2.94 16.05 -13.43
N VAL A 334 -3.75 15.21 -12.79
CA VAL A 334 -3.87 13.79 -13.11
C VAL A 334 -4.75 13.64 -14.35
N ILE A 335 -4.28 12.86 -15.32
CA ILE A 335 -4.97 12.59 -16.58
C ILE A 335 -5.05 11.06 -16.75
N ILE A 336 -6.25 10.54 -16.94
CA ILE A 336 -6.46 9.17 -17.40
C ILE A 336 -6.43 9.20 -18.93
N PRO A 337 -5.37 8.66 -19.57
CA PRO A 337 -5.16 8.86 -20.99
C PRO A 337 -6.14 8.06 -21.83
N ARG A 338 -6.68 8.69 -22.86
CA ARG A 338 -7.46 8.05 -23.94
C ARG A 338 -6.56 7.78 -25.15
N SER A 339 -7.02 7.01 -26.11
CA SER A 339 -6.25 6.61 -27.30
C SER A 339 -5.66 7.78 -28.12
N ASN A 340 -6.27 8.96 -28.07
CA ASN A 340 -5.83 10.20 -28.72
C ASN A 340 -4.97 11.10 -27.82
N PHE A 341 -4.57 10.65 -26.64
CA PHE A 341 -3.68 11.41 -25.76
C PHE A 341 -2.30 11.57 -26.42
N ILE A 342 -1.75 12.78 -26.40
CA ILE A 342 -0.44 13.11 -26.96
C ILE A 342 0.53 13.35 -25.80
N PHE A 343 1.62 12.56 -25.76
CA PHE A 343 2.67 12.67 -24.77
C PHE A 343 3.49 13.95 -24.98
N GLN A 344 3.90 14.56 -23.88
CA GLN A 344 4.75 15.76 -23.87
C GLN A 344 5.97 15.52 -22.97
N LYS A 345 6.99 16.34 -23.13
CA LYS A 345 8.12 16.38 -22.21
C LYS A 345 7.65 16.69 -20.80
N ASP A 346 8.33 16.15 -19.82
CA ASP A 346 8.07 16.27 -18.37
C ASP A 346 6.74 15.65 -17.92
N ASP A 347 6.04 14.88 -18.79
CA ASP A 347 4.94 14.01 -18.35
C ASP A 347 5.49 12.91 -17.43
N ARG A 348 4.92 12.77 -16.25
CA ARG A 348 5.17 11.60 -15.40
C ARG A 348 4.10 10.56 -15.67
N VAL A 349 4.54 9.44 -16.22
CA VAL A 349 3.65 8.37 -16.71
C VAL A 349 3.70 7.19 -15.74
N VAL A 350 2.53 6.78 -15.26
CA VAL A 350 2.37 5.56 -14.45
C VAL A 350 1.76 4.47 -15.33
N PHE A 351 2.44 3.34 -15.46
CA PHE A 351 2.05 2.26 -16.34
C PHE A 351 2.37 0.89 -15.76
N LEU A 352 1.63 -0.11 -16.21
CA LEU A 352 1.89 -1.53 -15.95
C LEU A 352 2.82 -2.07 -17.06
N ALA A 353 3.79 -2.88 -16.67
CA ALA A 353 4.63 -3.64 -17.60
C ALA A 353 4.88 -5.06 -17.09
N LYS A 354 4.96 -6.03 -18.00
CA LYS A 354 5.47 -7.36 -17.68
C LYS A 354 6.98 -7.28 -17.50
N LYS A 355 7.54 -8.02 -16.57
CA LYS A 355 8.97 -8.01 -16.23
C LYS A 355 9.87 -8.18 -17.47
N ASP A 356 9.52 -9.10 -18.35
CA ASP A 356 10.30 -9.37 -19.57
C ASP A 356 10.29 -8.19 -20.56
N SER A 357 9.33 -7.27 -20.46
CA SER A 357 9.19 -6.09 -21.32
C SER A 357 9.86 -4.83 -20.75
N ILE A 358 10.46 -4.88 -19.57
CA ILE A 358 11.07 -3.71 -18.91
C ILE A 358 12.22 -3.12 -19.74
N SER A 359 13.05 -3.96 -20.38
CA SER A 359 14.11 -3.49 -21.27
C SER A 359 13.59 -2.73 -22.49
N VAL A 360 12.41 -3.09 -22.99
CA VAL A 360 11.72 -2.38 -24.07
C VAL A 360 11.22 -1.03 -23.58
N VAL A 361 10.67 -1.00 -22.35
CA VAL A 361 10.26 0.24 -21.66
C VAL A 361 11.43 1.21 -21.53
N GLU A 362 12.57 0.73 -21.02
CA GLU A 362 13.79 1.56 -20.89
C GLU A 362 14.19 2.21 -22.22
N ASN A 363 14.07 1.49 -23.32
CA ASN A 363 14.37 2.03 -24.65
C ASN A 363 13.32 3.05 -25.14
N ILE A 364 12.02 2.78 -24.96
CA ILE A 364 10.93 3.67 -25.40
C ILE A 364 10.94 4.99 -24.62
N PHE A 365 11.12 4.92 -23.33
CA PHE A 365 11.26 6.10 -22.47
C PHE A 365 12.66 6.72 -22.57
N ARG A 366 13.61 6.03 -23.26
CA ARG A 366 15.04 6.37 -23.32
C ARG A 366 15.61 6.76 -21.95
N ILE A 367 15.30 5.92 -20.99
CA ILE A 367 15.84 6.00 -19.65
C ILE A 367 17.35 5.80 -19.78
N SER A 368 18.10 6.90 -19.70
CA SER A 368 19.54 6.91 -19.89
C SER A 368 20.21 5.98 -18.89
N SER A 369 20.75 4.87 -19.34
CA SER A 369 21.67 4.06 -18.54
C SER A 369 22.98 4.82 -18.41
N ILE A 370 23.15 5.61 -17.33
CA ILE A 370 24.44 6.15 -16.89
C ILE A 370 25.12 5.17 -15.96
#